data_aaf985d42feb64c364a6f074958579cd
#
_entry.id   aaf985d42feb64c364a6f074958579cd
#
_cell.length_a   1.000
_cell.length_b   1.000
_cell.length_c   1.000
_cell.angle_alpha   90.00
_cell.angle_beta   90.00
_cell.angle_gamma   90.00
#
_symmetry.space_group_name_H-M   'P 1'
#
loop_
_entity.id
_entity.type
_entity.pdbx_description
1 polymer ?
#
loop_
_entity_poly.entity_id
_entity_poly.type
_entity_poly.pdbx_seq_one_letter_code
_entity_poly.pdbx_strand_id
1 'polypeptide(L)'
;MPLSNSKQNLIIGTLSLVALGLLISIFYTPVWWVSLKAPQYPDAAFPQGIRIHFHVNGVFNGCQKVETEEKYEEEALNCKHEMDAINHYVGMYPIAAGAPIERAVSPFVFVLLGLMVIAFALPNNKQRILLMGAGSLLISGWSYSTLYTEGGIATQSSPY
;
A
#
# COMPACT_ATOMS: atom_id res chain seq x y z
N MET A 1 30.42 -8.30 27.06
CA MET A 1 31.56 -8.36 26.11
C MET A 1 31.15 -7.59 24.86
N PRO A 2 31.88 -6.57 24.42
CA PRO A 2 31.59 -5.90 23.15
C PRO A 2 31.85 -6.91 22.02
N LEU A 3 30.91 -7.01 21.10
CA LEU A 3 31.06 -7.83 19.90
C LEU A 3 32.21 -7.28 19.04
N SER A 4 32.99 -8.17 18.41
CA SER A 4 33.99 -7.77 17.45
C SER A 4 33.33 -6.94 16.32
N ASN A 5 34.01 -5.90 15.83
CA ASN A 5 33.50 -5.03 14.76
C ASN A 5 33.04 -5.81 13.53
N SER A 6 33.70 -6.91 13.19
CA SER A 6 33.30 -7.78 12.07
C SER A 6 31.95 -8.46 12.34
N LYS A 7 31.69 -8.93 13.57
CA LYS A 7 30.40 -9.55 13.93
C LYS A 7 29.28 -8.51 13.97
N GLN A 8 29.54 -7.30 14.43
CA GLN A 8 28.55 -6.20 14.42
C GLN A 8 28.17 -5.84 12.98
N ASN A 9 29.13 -5.69 12.07
CA ASN A 9 28.88 -5.39 10.68
C ASN A 9 28.08 -6.50 9.98
N LEU A 10 28.35 -7.76 10.29
CA LEU A 10 27.60 -8.90 9.77
C LEU A 10 26.13 -8.84 10.24
N ILE A 11 25.89 -8.61 11.53
CA ILE A 11 24.54 -8.52 12.10
C ILE A 11 23.78 -7.36 11.47
N ILE A 12 24.37 -6.17 11.39
CA ILE A 12 23.74 -4.98 10.80
C ILE A 12 23.42 -5.24 9.33
N GLY A 13 24.35 -5.81 8.57
CA GLY A 13 24.14 -6.14 7.16
C GLY A 13 22.98 -7.13 6.96
N THR A 14 22.94 -8.19 7.75
CA THR A 14 21.87 -9.19 7.70
C THR A 14 20.51 -8.57 8.05
N LEU A 15 20.44 -7.78 9.13
CA LEU A 15 19.20 -7.09 9.51
C LEU A 15 18.73 -6.10 8.44
N SER A 16 19.64 -5.38 7.80
CA SER A 16 19.33 -4.47 6.70
C SER A 16 18.77 -5.21 5.49
N LEU A 17 19.32 -6.38 5.14
CA LEU A 17 18.80 -7.22 4.06
C LEU A 17 17.39 -7.74 4.36
N VAL A 18 17.17 -8.20 5.58
CA VAL A 18 15.83 -8.64 6.02
C VAL A 18 14.83 -7.47 5.96
N ALA A 19 15.21 -6.30 6.45
CA ALA A 19 14.36 -5.10 6.42
C ALA A 19 14.02 -4.68 4.98
N LEU A 20 14.98 -4.74 4.04
CA LEU A 20 14.71 -4.48 2.62
C LEU A 20 13.74 -5.50 2.02
N GLY A 21 13.92 -6.79 2.33
CA GLY A 21 13.01 -7.84 1.90
C GLY A 21 11.59 -7.62 2.41
N LEU A 22 11.44 -7.20 3.66
CA LEU A 22 10.13 -6.86 4.25
C LEU A 22 9.51 -5.62 3.60
N LEU A 23 10.29 -4.57 3.33
CA LEU A 23 9.78 -3.38 2.61
C LEU A 23 9.25 -3.73 1.23
N ILE A 24 9.98 -4.55 0.47
CA ILE A 24 9.56 -5.02 -0.85
C ILE A 24 8.26 -5.83 -0.71
N SER A 25 8.19 -6.73 0.26
CA SER A 25 7.00 -7.55 0.50
C SER A 25 5.78 -6.69 0.84
N ILE A 26 5.93 -5.69 1.71
CA ILE A 26 4.84 -4.77 2.09
C ILE A 26 4.33 -3.99 0.88
N PHE A 27 5.23 -3.60 -0.04
CA PHE A 27 4.83 -2.85 -1.24
C PHE A 27 3.94 -3.67 -2.18
N TYR A 28 4.22 -4.97 -2.34
CA TYR A 28 3.49 -5.86 -3.26
C TYR A 28 2.33 -6.62 -2.63
N THR A 29 2.27 -6.72 -1.30
CA THR A 29 1.16 -7.40 -0.62
C THR A 29 0.06 -6.42 -0.22
N PRO A 30 -1.21 -6.89 -0.10
CA PRO A 30 -2.26 -6.05 0.44
C PRO A 30 -1.97 -5.71 1.90
N VAL A 31 -2.04 -4.43 2.23
CA VAL A 31 -1.92 -3.93 3.61
C VAL A 31 -3.21 -4.20 4.37
N TRP A 32 -4.33 -4.15 3.65
CA TRP A 32 -5.65 -4.38 4.19
C TRP A 32 -6.59 -4.90 3.10
N TRP A 33 -7.67 -5.57 3.51
CA TRP A 33 -8.71 -6.02 2.61
C TRP A 33 -10.08 -5.90 3.26
N VAL A 34 -11.10 -5.74 2.44
CA VAL A 34 -12.49 -5.73 2.84
C VAL A 34 -13.26 -6.75 2.00
N SER A 35 -14.25 -7.38 2.60
CA SER A 35 -15.15 -8.28 1.92
C SER A 35 -16.58 -7.93 2.29
N LEU A 36 -17.41 -7.62 1.28
CA LEU A 36 -18.81 -7.33 1.43
C LEU A 36 -19.62 -8.55 1.01
N LYS A 37 -20.45 -9.08 1.92
CA LYS A 37 -21.44 -10.11 1.64
C LYS A 37 -22.83 -9.50 1.69
N ALA A 38 -23.60 -9.72 0.65
CA ALA A 38 -24.98 -9.23 0.55
C ALA A 38 -25.84 -10.25 -0.21
N PRO A 39 -27.16 -10.32 0.06
CA PRO A 39 -28.05 -11.31 -0.55
C PRO A 39 -28.08 -11.30 -2.07
N GLN A 40 -27.80 -10.15 -2.70
CA GLN A 40 -27.75 -9.99 -4.14
C GLN A 40 -26.47 -10.59 -4.79
N TYR A 41 -25.49 -10.96 -3.97
CA TYR A 41 -24.22 -11.58 -4.42
C TYR A 41 -24.18 -13.03 -3.92
N PRO A 42 -24.65 -14.00 -4.71
CA PRO A 42 -24.75 -15.39 -4.30
C PRO A 42 -23.35 -16.00 -4.04
N ASP A 43 -23.25 -16.84 -3.02
CA ASP A 43 -21.98 -17.51 -2.65
C ASP A 43 -21.41 -18.37 -3.79
N ALA A 44 -22.24 -18.83 -4.75
CA ALA A 44 -21.78 -19.57 -5.92
C ALA A 44 -20.88 -18.72 -6.83
N ALA A 45 -21.21 -17.45 -7.04
CA ALA A 45 -20.43 -16.52 -7.84
C ALA A 45 -19.38 -15.77 -7.02
N PHE A 46 -19.69 -15.46 -5.74
CA PHE A 46 -18.84 -14.70 -4.83
C PHE A 46 -18.63 -15.47 -3.51
N PRO A 47 -17.88 -16.58 -3.52
CA PRO A 47 -17.76 -17.46 -2.34
C PRO A 47 -17.16 -16.73 -1.12
N GLN A 48 -16.38 -15.68 -1.36
CA GLN A 48 -15.79 -14.84 -0.33
C GLN A 48 -16.45 -13.45 -0.23
N GLY A 49 -17.58 -13.23 -0.91
CA GLY A 49 -18.19 -11.92 -1.12
C GLY A 49 -17.38 -11.04 -2.08
N ILE A 50 -17.84 -9.80 -2.26
CA ILE A 50 -17.10 -8.79 -3.03
C ILE A 50 -15.85 -8.40 -2.25
N ARG A 51 -14.68 -8.86 -2.68
CA ARG A 51 -13.42 -8.63 -2.00
C ARG A 51 -12.57 -7.59 -2.71
N ILE A 52 -12.07 -6.64 -1.95
CA ILE A 52 -11.19 -5.56 -2.40
C ILE A 52 -9.90 -5.60 -1.59
N HIS A 53 -8.77 -5.50 -2.28
CA HIS A 53 -7.44 -5.43 -1.68
C HIS A 53 -6.89 -4.01 -1.76
N PHE A 54 -6.49 -3.47 -0.62
CA PHE A 54 -5.85 -2.17 -0.49
C PHE A 54 -4.34 -2.35 -0.34
N HIS A 55 -3.60 -1.88 -1.33
CA HIS A 55 -2.15 -1.82 -1.32
C HIS A 55 -1.70 -0.37 -1.13
N VAL A 56 -0.44 -0.17 -0.78
CA VAL A 56 0.13 1.18 -0.63
C VAL A 56 0.11 1.99 -1.93
N ASN A 57 0.08 1.32 -3.09
CA ASN A 57 0.09 1.93 -4.41
C ASN A 57 -1.26 1.91 -5.12
N GLY A 58 -2.32 1.38 -4.51
CA GLY A 58 -3.64 1.37 -5.14
C GLY A 58 -4.64 0.40 -4.55
N VAL A 59 -5.77 0.31 -5.23
CA VAL A 59 -6.88 -0.57 -4.90
C VAL A 59 -7.05 -1.60 -6.01
N PHE A 60 -7.03 -2.86 -5.65
CA PHE A 60 -7.02 -3.98 -6.59
C PHE A 60 -8.18 -4.94 -6.34
N ASN A 61 -8.55 -5.67 -7.39
CA ASN A 61 -9.54 -6.73 -7.32
C ASN A 61 -9.04 -7.86 -6.42
N GLY A 62 -9.83 -8.22 -5.40
CA GLY A 62 -9.54 -9.31 -4.47
C GLY A 62 -10.37 -10.56 -4.70
N CYS A 63 -11.25 -10.59 -5.73
CA CYS A 63 -12.05 -11.75 -6.05
C CYS A 63 -11.22 -12.76 -6.84
N GLN A 64 -11.43 -14.04 -6.52
CA GLN A 64 -10.83 -15.16 -7.23
C GLN A 64 -11.63 -15.44 -8.50
N LYS A 65 -10.96 -15.95 -9.53
CA LYS A 65 -11.63 -16.50 -10.70
C LYS A 65 -12.43 -17.74 -10.25
N VAL A 66 -13.74 -17.73 -10.51
CA VAL A 66 -14.56 -18.93 -10.37
C VAL A 66 -14.50 -19.65 -11.71
N GLU A 67 -13.99 -20.87 -11.74
CA GLU A 67 -14.08 -21.75 -12.91
C GLU A 67 -15.53 -22.23 -13.02
N THR A 68 -16.33 -21.54 -13.82
CA THR A 68 -17.64 -22.02 -14.23
C THR A 68 -17.45 -22.88 -15.47
N GLU A 69 -18.07 -24.06 -15.50
CA GLU A 69 -18.02 -25.00 -16.64
C GLU A 69 -18.63 -24.44 -17.92
N GLU A 70 -19.28 -23.29 -17.88
CA GLU A 70 -19.86 -22.62 -19.05
C GLU A 70 -18.81 -21.74 -19.74
N LYS A 71 -18.41 -22.21 -20.92
CA LYS A 71 -17.32 -21.72 -21.79
C LYS A 71 -17.44 -20.26 -22.31
N TYR A 72 -18.31 -19.41 -21.80
CA TYR A 72 -18.62 -18.12 -22.44
C TYR A 72 -18.33 -16.88 -21.60
N GLU A 73 -17.89 -16.99 -20.33
CA GLU A 73 -17.50 -15.81 -19.55
C GLU A 73 -16.13 -16.00 -18.91
N GLU A 74 -15.08 -15.81 -19.72
CA GLU A 74 -13.71 -15.60 -19.21
C GLU A 74 -13.54 -14.26 -18.50
N GLU A 75 -14.62 -13.57 -18.20
CA GLU A 75 -14.54 -12.31 -17.46
C GLU A 75 -14.35 -12.63 -15.98
N ALA A 76 -13.10 -12.53 -15.53
CA ALA A 76 -12.78 -12.63 -14.12
C ALA A 76 -13.64 -11.63 -13.36
N LEU A 77 -14.47 -12.09 -12.41
CA LEU A 77 -15.32 -11.26 -11.58
C LEU A 77 -14.54 -10.04 -11.06
N ASN A 78 -14.89 -8.86 -11.54
CA ASN A 78 -14.22 -7.62 -11.18
C ASN A 78 -14.92 -6.99 -9.98
N CYS A 79 -14.60 -7.50 -8.80
CA CYS A 79 -15.17 -7.00 -7.54
C CYS A 79 -14.90 -5.51 -7.29
N LYS A 80 -13.87 -4.95 -7.88
CA LYS A 80 -13.63 -3.52 -7.82
C LYS A 80 -14.70 -2.76 -8.60
N HIS A 81 -15.06 -3.23 -9.77
CA HIS A 81 -16.14 -2.64 -10.58
C HIS A 81 -17.49 -2.74 -9.87
N GLU A 82 -17.79 -3.90 -9.29
CA GLU A 82 -19.01 -4.11 -8.50
C GLU A 82 -19.08 -3.14 -7.31
N MET A 83 -17.98 -2.95 -6.60
CA MET A 83 -17.93 -2.00 -5.49
C MET A 83 -18.09 -0.55 -5.95
N ASP A 84 -17.49 -0.19 -7.08
CA ASP A 84 -17.62 1.14 -7.66
C ASP A 84 -19.07 1.41 -8.12
N ALA A 85 -19.76 0.38 -8.65
CA ALA A 85 -21.19 0.47 -8.97
C ALA A 85 -22.04 0.72 -7.72
N ILE A 86 -21.81 -0.02 -6.64
CA ILE A 86 -22.50 0.22 -5.35
C ILE A 86 -22.25 1.63 -4.86
N ASN A 87 -21.00 2.09 -4.87
CA ASN A 87 -20.64 3.43 -4.45
C ASN A 87 -21.36 4.50 -5.29
N HIS A 88 -21.46 4.28 -6.60
CA HIS A 88 -22.18 5.19 -7.49
C HIS A 88 -23.67 5.30 -7.11
N TYR A 89 -24.33 4.19 -6.83
CA TYR A 89 -25.74 4.19 -6.43
C TYR A 89 -26.02 4.91 -5.12
N VAL A 90 -25.07 4.92 -4.20
CA VAL A 90 -25.20 5.64 -2.91
C VAL A 90 -24.61 7.06 -2.96
N GLY A 91 -24.21 7.53 -4.14
CA GLY A 91 -23.65 8.86 -4.33
C GLY A 91 -22.22 9.04 -3.83
N MET A 92 -21.47 7.95 -3.69
CA MET A 92 -20.06 7.97 -3.31
C MET A 92 -19.15 7.94 -4.53
N TYR A 93 -17.92 8.46 -4.37
CA TYR A 93 -16.88 8.35 -5.40
C TYR A 93 -16.40 6.90 -5.56
N PRO A 94 -15.85 6.54 -6.73
CA PRO A 94 -15.19 5.26 -6.93
C PRO A 94 -14.13 5.00 -5.87
N ILE A 95 -14.04 3.75 -5.41
CA ILE A 95 -13.13 3.36 -4.31
C ILE A 95 -11.65 3.66 -4.63
N ALA A 96 -11.31 3.67 -5.92
CA ALA A 96 -9.98 4.03 -6.39
C ALA A 96 -9.73 5.55 -6.47
N ALA A 97 -10.72 6.40 -6.20
CA ALA A 97 -10.53 7.85 -6.23
C ALA A 97 -9.83 8.38 -4.97
N GLY A 98 -9.84 7.62 -3.87
CA GLY A 98 -9.19 8.02 -2.62
C GLY A 98 -7.66 8.09 -2.74
N ALA A 99 -7.06 9.05 -2.05
CA ALA A 99 -5.62 9.22 -1.87
C ALA A 99 -4.80 9.17 -3.19
N PRO A 100 -5.14 9.93 -4.25
CA PRO A 100 -4.48 9.83 -5.54
C PRO A 100 -2.99 10.23 -5.47
N ILE A 101 -2.68 11.22 -4.66
CA ILE A 101 -1.31 11.75 -4.52
C ILE A 101 -0.44 10.77 -3.74
N GLU A 102 -0.93 10.24 -2.63
CA GLU A 102 -0.23 9.24 -1.81
C GLU A 102 0.12 7.99 -2.62
N ARG A 103 -0.83 7.51 -3.42
CA ARG A 103 -0.60 6.36 -4.29
C ARG A 103 0.45 6.63 -5.36
N ALA A 104 0.42 7.81 -5.98
CA ALA A 104 1.39 8.20 -7.00
C ALA A 104 2.81 8.33 -6.42
N VAL A 105 2.94 8.80 -5.19
CA VAL A 105 4.24 9.02 -4.53
C VAL A 105 4.72 7.82 -3.73
N SER A 106 3.84 6.86 -3.43
CA SER A 106 4.20 5.67 -2.64
C SER A 106 5.48 4.96 -3.10
N PRO A 107 5.77 4.73 -4.41
CA PRO A 107 7.01 4.10 -4.85
C PRO A 107 8.25 4.89 -4.43
N PHE A 108 8.19 6.22 -4.51
CA PHE A 108 9.30 7.09 -4.13
C PHE A 108 9.56 7.07 -2.63
N VAL A 109 8.50 7.04 -1.82
CA VAL A 109 8.60 6.90 -0.35
C VAL A 109 9.24 5.56 0.01
N PHE A 110 8.83 4.46 -0.63
CA PHE A 110 9.41 3.14 -0.38
C PHE A 110 10.88 3.05 -0.83
N VAL A 111 11.25 3.67 -1.94
CA VAL A 111 12.66 3.80 -2.36
C VAL A 111 13.46 4.59 -1.33
N LEU A 112 12.92 5.70 -0.84
CA LEU A 112 13.58 6.51 0.19
C LEU A 112 13.77 5.72 1.50
N LEU A 113 12.76 4.98 1.94
CA LEU A 113 12.86 4.09 3.10
C LEU A 113 13.93 3.02 2.89
N GLY A 114 13.99 2.41 1.70
CA GLY A 114 15.03 1.45 1.33
C GLY A 114 16.43 2.05 1.39
N LEU A 115 16.62 3.26 0.87
CA LEU A 115 17.87 4.00 0.97
C LEU A 115 18.27 4.30 2.42
N MET A 116 17.30 4.65 3.27
CA MET A 116 17.55 4.86 4.70
C MET A 116 18.00 3.55 5.39
N VAL A 117 17.39 2.42 5.05
CA VAL A 117 17.82 1.10 5.57
C VAL A 117 19.25 0.77 5.13
N ILE A 118 19.60 1.05 3.88
CA ILE A 118 20.98 0.87 3.38
C ILE A 118 21.95 1.83 4.09
N ALA A 119 21.53 3.09 4.28
CA ALA A 119 22.33 4.09 4.98
C ALA A 119 22.65 3.67 6.43
N PHE A 120 21.76 2.90 7.06
CA PHE A 120 22.00 2.37 8.40
C PHE A 120 23.20 1.42 8.47
N ALA A 121 23.50 0.72 7.38
CA ALA A 121 24.64 -0.19 7.25
C ALA A 121 25.97 0.53 6.95
N LEU A 122 25.97 1.85 6.71
CA LEU A 122 27.18 2.60 6.40
C LEU A 122 28.10 2.69 7.63
N PRO A 123 29.43 2.50 7.43
CA PRO A 123 30.39 2.55 8.52
C PRO A 123 30.64 3.98 9.06
N ASN A 124 30.37 4.99 8.25
CA ASN A 124 30.61 6.39 8.62
C ASN A 124 29.39 6.99 9.34
N ASN A 125 29.52 7.24 10.66
CA ASN A 125 28.47 7.78 11.48
C ASN A 125 27.93 9.14 10.99
N LYS A 126 28.77 10.01 10.46
CA LYS A 126 28.33 11.33 9.97
C LYS A 126 27.43 11.20 8.76
N GLN A 127 27.81 10.37 7.80
CA GLN A 127 27.00 10.10 6.60
C GLN A 127 25.69 9.40 6.96
N ARG A 128 25.73 8.43 7.87
CA ARG A 128 24.54 7.73 8.36
C ARG A 128 23.54 8.70 8.99
N ILE A 129 23.98 9.54 9.93
CA ILE A 129 23.11 10.51 10.60
C ILE A 129 22.55 11.53 9.60
N LEU A 130 23.35 12.02 8.67
CA LEU A 130 22.92 12.97 7.64
C LEU A 130 21.84 12.38 6.75
N LEU A 131 22.06 11.16 6.20
CA LEU A 131 21.11 10.51 5.30
C LEU A 131 19.82 10.13 6.00
N MET A 132 19.90 9.60 7.21
CA MET A 132 18.72 9.26 7.99
C MET A 132 17.93 10.49 8.41
N GLY A 133 18.62 11.55 8.84
CA GLY A 133 18.01 12.82 9.21
C GLY A 133 17.31 13.48 8.01
N ALA A 134 17.98 13.56 6.86
CA ALA A 134 17.40 14.11 5.64
C ALA A 134 16.20 13.29 5.17
N GLY A 135 16.30 11.95 5.16
CA GLY A 135 15.20 11.07 4.80
C GLY A 135 13.99 11.22 5.72
N SER A 136 14.21 11.29 7.04
CA SER A 136 13.15 11.50 8.02
C SER A 136 12.45 12.84 7.83
N LEU A 137 13.20 13.91 7.56
CA LEU A 137 12.63 15.23 7.28
C LEU A 137 11.79 15.25 6.01
N LEU A 138 12.25 14.58 4.95
CA LEU A 138 11.50 14.47 3.69
C LEU A 138 10.18 13.72 3.89
N ILE A 139 10.20 12.57 4.59
CA ILE A 139 9.00 11.78 4.86
C ILE A 139 8.03 12.56 5.77
N SER A 140 8.54 13.20 6.82
CA SER A 140 7.70 14.00 7.73
C SER A 140 7.10 15.21 7.04
N GLY A 141 7.87 15.93 6.22
CA GLY A 141 7.40 17.06 5.44
C GLY A 141 6.34 16.65 4.41
N TRP A 142 6.54 15.51 3.75
CA TRP A 142 5.56 14.92 2.86
C TRP A 142 4.26 14.57 3.60
N SER A 143 4.34 13.81 4.71
CA SER A 143 3.17 13.42 5.49
C SER A 143 2.39 14.63 6.02
N TYR A 144 3.09 15.69 6.43
CA TYR A 144 2.45 16.93 6.85
C TYR A 144 1.74 17.62 5.67
N SER A 145 2.39 17.69 4.51
CA SER A 145 1.81 18.29 3.31
C SER A 145 0.52 17.59 2.87
N THR A 146 0.49 16.25 2.86
CA THR A 146 -0.70 15.48 2.45
C THR A 146 -1.86 15.67 3.42
N LEU A 147 -1.60 15.69 4.73
CA LEU A 147 -2.64 15.99 5.73
C LEU A 147 -3.26 17.37 5.52
N TYR A 148 -2.44 18.35 5.10
CA TYR A 148 -2.92 19.73 4.89
C TYR A 148 -3.68 19.89 3.59
N THR A 149 -3.23 19.26 2.51
CA THR A 149 -3.83 19.38 1.19
C THR A 149 -5.07 18.52 1.03
N GLU A 150 -5.05 17.28 1.45
CA GLU A 150 -6.19 16.37 1.29
C GLU A 150 -7.25 16.54 2.37
N GLY A 151 -6.88 16.89 3.60
CA GLY A 151 -7.82 17.27 4.63
C GLY A 151 -8.64 18.52 4.24
N GLY A 152 -8.04 19.47 3.52
CA GLY A 152 -8.73 20.63 2.97
C GLY A 152 -9.62 20.32 1.77
N ILE A 153 -9.22 19.41 0.90
CA ILE A 153 -9.99 19.02 -0.29
C ILE A 153 -11.19 18.15 0.08
N ALA A 154 -11.03 17.25 1.03
CA ALA A 154 -12.12 16.39 1.50
C ALA A 154 -13.28 17.20 2.13
N THR A 155 -12.99 18.38 2.69
CA THR A 155 -14.01 19.28 3.24
C THR A 155 -14.69 20.17 2.20
N GLN A 156 -14.08 20.33 1.01
CA GLN A 156 -14.61 21.18 -0.06
C GLN A 156 -15.38 20.42 -1.14
N SER A 157 -15.23 19.10 -1.24
CA SER A 157 -15.79 18.30 -2.33
C SER A 157 -17.08 17.58 -1.98
N SER A 158 -17.92 18.14 -1.11
CA SER A 158 -19.32 17.74 -1.01
C SER A 158 -20.18 18.68 -1.86
N PRO A 159 -20.46 18.34 -3.13
CA PRO A 159 -21.33 19.15 -3.97
C PRO A 159 -22.81 18.78 -3.82
N TYR A 160 -23.20 18.14 -2.69
CA TYR A 160 -24.61 17.81 -2.41
C TYR A 160 -24.93 18.00 -0.92
#